data_eac8a2260d8ce1c861c7370a73ccc926
#
_entry.id   eac8a2260d8ce1c861c7370a73ccc926
#
_cell.length_a   1.000
_cell.length_b   1.000
_cell.length_c   1.000
_cell.angle_alpha   90.00
_cell.angle_beta   90.00
_cell.angle_gamma   90.00
#
_symmetry.space_group_name_H-M   'P 1'
#
loop_
_entity.id
_entity.type
_entity.pdbx_description
1 polymer ?
#
loop_
_entity_poly.entity_id
_entity_poly.type
_entity_poly.pdbx_seq_one_letter_code
_entity_poly.pdbx_strand_id
1 'polypeptide(L)'
;TVTAPEGDRSVMLDGVPTELLDSIVISKSLTPDQDADSIGGRVEFNTKNPSSLKKTLFKMKFDTSYNENSKSSDNPKIALTYGDKISENSAHVIGITYSSKEIVTYNNETGYGWETNSAGLKEMNDDWEMRYYDLTRERYGLTYDIDFLVSDETTLYLKAFWNEYVDDELRWKDQYGKITQTGTTTDTLMETSRIRHDAESRVREEIRTIQAINFGGDTIIGEWDTSFQLSHSFAEQDDTNNADVTFRCYLRAGKDEGCTNLKSLNKNTPLGQYNFSNPQKPFLNVYQ
;
A
#
# COMPACT_ATOMS: atom_id res chain seq x y z
N THR A 1 -0.32 -7.53 20.08
CA THR A 1 -0.71 -6.68 18.94
C THR A 1 0.54 -6.31 18.17
N VAL A 2 0.54 -6.39 16.84
CA VAL A 2 1.63 -5.89 16.00
C VAL A 2 1.47 -4.38 15.86
N THR A 3 2.55 -3.64 16.03
CA THR A 3 2.57 -2.18 15.83
C THR A 3 2.50 -1.83 14.36
N ALA A 4 1.85 -0.71 14.02
CA ALA A 4 1.83 -0.16 12.67
C ALA A 4 3.05 0.76 12.46
N PRO A 5 3.74 0.70 11.32
CA PRO A 5 4.88 1.57 11.03
C PRO A 5 4.47 3.01 10.71
N GLU A 6 3.26 3.25 10.20
CA GLU A 6 2.79 4.56 9.71
C GLU A 6 2.23 5.44 10.81
N GLY A 7 2.59 5.57 11.93
CA GLY A 7 2.16 6.52 12.97
C GLY A 7 0.64 6.60 13.24
N ASP A 8 -0.17 5.80 12.56
CA ASP A 8 -1.58 5.59 12.82
C ASP A 8 -1.83 4.12 13.28
N ARG A 9 -3.08 3.76 13.57
CA ARG A 9 -3.43 2.41 13.99
C ARG A 9 -3.84 1.48 12.83
N SER A 10 -3.68 1.92 11.59
CA SER A 10 -3.94 1.09 10.43
C SER A 10 -2.77 0.13 10.19
N VAL A 11 -3.06 -1.14 9.97
CA VAL A 11 -2.05 -2.11 9.58
C VAL A 11 -2.09 -2.28 8.08
N MET A 12 -1.01 -1.94 7.41
CA MET A 12 -0.87 -2.17 5.97
C MET A 12 -0.66 -3.65 5.69
N LEU A 13 -1.71 -4.30 5.20
CA LEU A 13 -1.72 -5.73 4.93
C LEU A 13 -0.93 -6.11 3.67
N ASP A 14 -0.63 -5.15 2.83
CA ASP A 14 0.12 -5.36 1.58
C ASP A 14 1.59 -5.73 1.80
N GLY A 15 2.14 -5.39 2.97
CA GLY A 15 3.49 -5.79 3.38
C GLY A 15 3.59 -7.25 3.86
N VAL A 16 2.51 -7.87 4.35
CA VAL A 16 2.57 -9.19 4.98
C VAL A 16 2.56 -10.32 3.94
N PRO A 17 3.60 -11.16 3.88
CA PRO A 17 3.66 -12.29 2.96
C PRO A 17 2.65 -13.38 3.34
N THR A 18 1.64 -13.58 2.52
CA THR A 18 0.56 -14.56 2.77
C THR A 18 1.05 -16.02 2.76
N GLU A 19 2.18 -16.28 2.14
CA GLU A 19 2.80 -17.62 2.08
C GLU A 19 3.29 -18.12 3.44
N LEU A 20 3.56 -17.21 4.37
CA LEU A 20 3.99 -17.53 5.74
C LEU A 20 2.81 -17.84 6.66
N LEU A 21 1.59 -17.49 6.24
CA LEU A 21 0.39 -17.66 7.03
C LEU A 21 -0.26 -19.03 6.77
N ASP A 22 -0.86 -19.58 7.81
CA ASP A 22 -1.75 -20.74 7.71
C ASP A 22 -3.20 -20.28 7.59
N SER A 23 -3.58 -19.26 8.38
CA SER A 23 -4.91 -18.69 8.34
C SER A 23 -4.91 -17.21 8.74
N ILE A 24 -5.96 -16.51 8.31
CA ILE A 24 -6.29 -15.14 8.74
C ILE A 24 -7.67 -15.20 9.36
N VAL A 25 -7.77 -14.78 10.63
CA VAL A 25 -9.05 -14.73 11.35
C VAL A 25 -9.46 -13.27 11.53
N ILE A 26 -10.68 -12.94 11.11
CA ILE A 26 -11.24 -11.59 11.24
C ILE A 26 -12.40 -11.65 12.23
N SER A 27 -12.22 -11.01 13.38
CA SER A 27 -13.26 -10.85 14.40
C SER A 27 -13.83 -9.44 14.35
N LYS A 28 -15.12 -9.32 14.01
CA LYS A 28 -15.81 -8.02 13.91
C LYS A 28 -16.32 -7.51 15.26
N SER A 29 -16.43 -8.38 16.24
CA SER A 29 -16.77 -8.07 17.62
C SER A 29 -15.82 -8.81 18.54
N LEU A 30 -15.41 -8.15 19.60
CA LEU A 30 -14.47 -8.71 20.57
C LEU A 30 -15.22 -9.46 21.66
N THR A 31 -14.65 -10.56 22.11
CA THR A 31 -15.08 -11.31 23.29
C THR A 31 -14.21 -10.90 24.49
N PRO A 32 -14.69 -11.12 25.74
CA PRO A 32 -13.97 -10.67 26.94
C PRO A 32 -12.58 -11.27 27.16
N ASP A 33 -12.27 -12.38 26.48
CA ASP A 33 -10.96 -13.05 26.48
C ASP A 33 -9.96 -12.42 25.49
N GLN A 34 -10.43 -11.50 24.65
CA GLN A 34 -9.58 -10.84 23.65
C GLN A 34 -9.04 -9.50 24.18
N ASP A 35 -7.92 -9.08 23.60
CA ASP A 35 -7.24 -7.84 23.96
C ASP A 35 -8.18 -6.62 23.78
N ALA A 36 -8.32 -5.82 24.85
CA ALA A 36 -9.21 -4.66 24.90
C ALA A 36 -8.72 -3.45 24.07
N ASP A 37 -7.53 -3.51 23.48
CA ASP A 37 -6.94 -2.42 22.67
C ASP A 37 -7.62 -2.22 21.32
N SER A 38 -8.52 -3.11 20.92
CA SER A 38 -9.20 -3.06 19.64
C SER A 38 -10.57 -2.37 19.75
N ILE A 39 -10.84 -1.37 18.90
CA ILE A 39 -12.11 -0.62 18.92
C ILE A 39 -13.11 -1.11 17.84
N GLY A 40 -12.60 -1.56 16.69
CA GLY A 40 -13.46 -1.86 15.53
C GLY A 40 -13.42 -3.31 15.05
N GLY A 41 -12.60 -4.15 15.66
CA GLY A 41 -12.39 -5.54 15.28
C GLY A 41 -10.92 -5.95 15.37
N ARG A 42 -10.66 -7.24 15.13
CA ARG A 42 -9.33 -7.84 15.21
C ARG A 42 -9.05 -8.63 13.94
N VAL A 43 -7.86 -8.45 13.41
CA VAL A 43 -7.30 -9.31 12.35
C VAL A 43 -6.14 -10.09 12.95
N GLU A 44 -6.22 -11.39 12.91
CA GLU A 44 -5.23 -12.30 13.48
C GLU A 44 -4.55 -13.08 12.36
N PHE A 45 -3.24 -13.03 12.31
CA PHE A 45 -2.40 -13.78 11.38
C PHE A 45 -1.84 -15.00 12.10
N ASN A 46 -2.25 -16.17 11.68
CA ASN A 46 -1.78 -17.42 12.25
C ASN A 46 -0.74 -18.05 11.33
N THR A 47 0.43 -18.29 11.85
CA THR A 47 1.49 -19.09 11.23
C THR A 47 1.18 -20.58 11.40
N LYS A 48 1.95 -21.43 10.70
CA LYS A 48 1.78 -22.90 10.83
C LYS A 48 2.15 -23.36 12.23
N ASN A 49 1.25 -24.14 12.83
CA ASN A 49 1.47 -24.71 14.16
C ASN A 49 2.43 -25.92 14.08
N PRO A 50 3.62 -25.83 14.69
CA PRO A 50 4.59 -26.93 14.69
C PRO A 50 4.04 -28.23 15.31
N SER A 51 3.29 -28.16 16.39
CA SER A 51 2.71 -29.33 17.08
C SER A 51 1.71 -30.10 16.21
N SER A 52 1.15 -29.48 15.17
CA SER A 52 0.24 -30.14 14.23
C SER A 52 0.93 -31.01 13.20
N LEU A 53 2.27 -30.99 13.11
CA LEU A 53 3.04 -31.73 12.13
C LEU A 53 2.97 -33.23 12.36
N LYS A 54 2.40 -33.97 11.41
CA LYS A 54 2.38 -35.43 11.40
C LYS A 54 3.63 -36.05 10.74
N LYS A 55 4.34 -35.28 9.92
CA LYS A 55 5.56 -35.65 9.19
C LYS A 55 6.35 -34.39 8.86
N THR A 56 7.61 -34.54 8.47
CA THR A 56 8.43 -33.44 7.92
C THR A 56 7.67 -32.70 6.84
N LEU A 57 7.58 -31.40 6.98
CA LEU A 57 7.01 -30.45 6.03
C LEU A 57 8.13 -29.83 5.22
N PHE A 58 8.08 -30.00 3.91
CA PHE A 58 8.91 -29.22 3.00
C PHE A 58 8.02 -28.71 1.86
N LYS A 59 7.94 -27.39 1.73
CA LYS A 59 7.18 -26.75 0.68
C LYS A 59 8.02 -25.64 0.06
N MET A 60 8.17 -25.70 -1.25
CA MET A 60 8.80 -24.63 -2.03
C MET A 60 7.80 -24.15 -3.09
N LYS A 61 7.69 -22.84 -3.24
CA LYS A 61 6.85 -22.20 -4.23
C LYS A 61 7.70 -21.19 -5.01
N PHE A 62 7.59 -21.22 -6.31
CA PHE A 62 8.18 -20.25 -7.20
C PHE A 62 7.09 -19.74 -8.13
N ASP A 63 6.90 -18.43 -8.19
CA ASP A 63 5.99 -17.75 -9.10
C ASP A 63 6.72 -16.62 -9.79
N THR A 64 6.24 -16.23 -10.96
CA THR A 64 6.58 -14.98 -11.63
C THR A 64 5.33 -14.42 -12.30
N SER A 65 5.32 -13.13 -12.58
CA SER A 65 4.23 -12.47 -13.31
C SER A 65 4.79 -11.58 -14.41
N TYR A 66 4.02 -11.43 -15.47
CA TYR A 66 4.35 -10.54 -16.58
C TYR A 66 3.65 -9.19 -16.41
N ASN A 67 4.41 -8.10 -16.54
CA ASN A 67 3.86 -6.74 -16.59
C ASN A 67 3.81 -6.26 -18.04
N GLU A 68 2.61 -6.00 -18.56
CA GLU A 68 2.42 -5.59 -19.94
C GLU A 68 2.96 -4.18 -20.24
N ASN A 69 2.90 -3.27 -19.28
CA ASN A 69 3.36 -1.88 -19.47
C ASN A 69 4.87 -1.78 -19.55
N SER A 70 5.59 -2.49 -18.69
CA SER A 70 7.06 -2.57 -18.74
C SER A 70 7.58 -3.61 -19.71
N LYS A 71 6.72 -4.51 -20.19
CA LYS A 71 7.07 -5.70 -21.00
C LYS A 71 8.11 -6.60 -20.31
N SER A 72 8.05 -6.64 -18.99
CA SER A 72 8.97 -7.38 -18.15
C SER A 72 8.27 -8.55 -17.45
N SER A 73 8.99 -9.65 -17.28
CA SER A 73 8.64 -10.78 -16.43
C SER A 73 9.57 -10.93 -15.22
N ASP A 74 10.35 -9.89 -14.93
CA ASP A 74 11.25 -9.87 -13.77
C ASP A 74 10.49 -9.54 -12.48
N ASN A 75 9.57 -10.43 -12.15
CA ASN A 75 8.69 -10.33 -10.99
C ASN A 75 8.73 -11.65 -10.19
N PRO A 76 9.91 -12.08 -9.70
CA PRO A 76 10.03 -13.34 -9.00
C PRO A 76 9.34 -13.31 -7.65
N LYS A 77 8.76 -14.44 -7.27
CA LYS A 77 8.29 -14.72 -5.93
C LYS A 77 8.73 -16.10 -5.51
N ILE A 78 9.44 -16.19 -4.40
CA ILE A 78 9.97 -17.42 -3.83
C ILE A 78 9.45 -17.54 -2.41
N ALA A 79 8.92 -18.71 -2.07
CA ALA A 79 8.55 -19.04 -0.70
C ALA A 79 9.06 -20.44 -0.36
N LEU A 80 9.67 -20.57 0.80
CA LEU A 80 10.15 -21.82 1.37
C LEU A 80 9.52 -21.99 2.75
N THR A 81 8.96 -23.17 3.01
CA THR A 81 8.51 -23.56 4.35
C THR A 81 9.12 -24.92 4.67
N TYR A 82 9.80 -25.00 5.78
CA TYR A 82 10.33 -26.25 6.34
C TYR A 82 9.83 -26.42 7.76
N GLY A 83 9.44 -27.62 8.12
CA GLY A 83 9.07 -27.96 9.50
C GLY A 83 9.32 -29.41 9.79
N ASP A 84 9.75 -29.66 11.01
CA ASP A 84 10.03 -31.04 11.47
C ASP A 84 9.91 -31.14 13.00
N LYS A 85 9.84 -32.37 13.47
CA LYS A 85 10.01 -32.68 14.89
C LYS A 85 11.50 -32.71 15.22
N ILE A 86 11.88 -31.89 16.22
CA ILE A 86 13.26 -31.88 16.75
C ILE A 86 13.45 -33.07 17.71
N SER A 87 12.38 -33.37 18.45
CA SER A 87 12.32 -34.48 19.40
C SER A 87 10.89 -35.01 19.51
N GLU A 88 10.64 -35.98 20.38
CA GLU A 88 9.28 -36.44 20.69
C GLU A 88 8.40 -35.33 21.25
N ASN A 89 9.02 -34.39 21.96
CA ASN A 89 8.34 -33.30 22.69
C ASN A 89 8.56 -31.92 22.07
N SER A 90 9.18 -31.79 20.90
CA SER A 90 9.40 -30.50 20.27
C SER A 90 9.34 -30.59 18.75
N ALA A 91 8.72 -29.54 18.17
CA ALA A 91 8.62 -29.38 16.73
C ALA A 91 8.83 -27.92 16.35
N HIS A 92 9.31 -27.67 15.14
CA HIS A 92 9.50 -26.33 14.63
C HIS A 92 9.03 -26.18 13.19
N VAL A 93 8.75 -24.91 12.82
CA VAL A 93 8.49 -24.50 11.43
C VAL A 93 9.27 -23.22 11.17
N ILE A 94 9.97 -23.17 10.04
CA ILE A 94 10.60 -21.97 9.50
C ILE A 94 9.96 -21.65 8.14
N GLY A 95 9.65 -20.38 7.92
CA GLY A 95 9.16 -19.85 6.66
C GLY A 95 10.01 -18.69 6.19
N ILE A 96 10.38 -18.69 4.91
CA ILE A 96 11.16 -17.63 4.27
C ILE A 96 10.45 -17.25 2.98
N THR A 97 10.31 -15.95 2.72
CA THR A 97 9.77 -15.44 1.45
C THR A 97 10.59 -14.28 0.93
N TYR A 98 10.66 -14.23 -0.39
CA TYR A 98 11.13 -13.08 -1.14
C TYR A 98 10.20 -12.85 -2.32
N SER A 99 9.86 -11.61 -2.59
CA SER A 99 9.21 -11.24 -3.84
C SER A 99 9.66 -9.87 -4.30
N SER A 100 9.84 -9.72 -5.60
CA SER A 100 10.04 -8.43 -6.28
C SER A 100 8.92 -8.26 -7.30
N LYS A 101 8.38 -7.06 -7.42
CA LYS A 101 7.33 -6.75 -8.38
C LYS A 101 7.57 -5.37 -8.98
N GLU A 102 7.85 -5.35 -10.26
CA GLU A 102 7.88 -4.14 -11.07
C GLU A 102 6.46 -3.72 -11.45
N ILE A 103 6.13 -2.45 -11.24
CA ILE A 103 4.82 -1.88 -11.52
C ILE A 103 5.01 -0.62 -12.35
N VAL A 104 4.61 -0.69 -13.62
CA VAL A 104 4.51 0.48 -14.49
C VAL A 104 3.04 0.75 -14.73
N THR A 105 2.58 1.95 -14.38
CA THR A 105 1.16 2.31 -14.53
C THR A 105 0.98 3.78 -14.86
N TYR A 106 -0.16 4.05 -15.52
CA TYR A 106 -0.63 5.39 -15.85
C TYR A 106 -1.93 5.64 -15.09
N ASN A 107 -2.04 6.83 -14.50
CA ASN A 107 -3.23 7.24 -13.79
C ASN A 107 -3.69 8.62 -14.26
N ASN A 108 -4.99 8.77 -14.48
CA ASN A 108 -5.63 10.07 -14.70
C ASN A 108 -6.66 10.26 -13.59
N GLU A 109 -6.51 11.32 -12.83
CA GLU A 109 -7.41 11.61 -11.71
C GLU A 109 -7.72 13.10 -11.60
N THR A 110 -8.77 13.41 -10.87
CA THR A 110 -9.11 14.76 -10.43
C THR A 110 -8.81 14.90 -8.96
N GLY A 111 -8.19 16.00 -8.51
CA GLY A 111 -7.70 16.14 -7.14
C GLY A 111 -8.78 15.95 -6.06
N TYR A 112 -9.98 16.50 -6.30
CA TYR A 112 -11.12 16.37 -5.39
C TYR A 112 -12.37 15.74 -6.03
N GLY A 113 -12.21 15.12 -7.20
CA GLY A 113 -13.31 14.48 -7.91
C GLY A 113 -14.12 15.43 -8.78
N TRP A 114 -15.33 14.98 -9.10
CA TRP A 114 -16.29 15.70 -9.91
C TRP A 114 -17.39 16.26 -9.04
N GLU A 115 -17.68 17.54 -9.18
CA GLU A 115 -18.79 18.22 -8.50
C GLU A 115 -19.92 18.57 -9.47
N THR A 116 -21.08 18.84 -8.90
CA THR A 116 -22.21 19.39 -9.65
C THR A 116 -22.41 20.84 -9.19
N ASN A 117 -22.28 21.78 -10.11
CA ASN A 117 -22.46 23.20 -9.81
C ASN A 117 -23.95 23.55 -9.61
N SER A 118 -24.22 24.82 -9.26
CA SER A 118 -25.56 25.31 -9.00
C SER A 118 -26.50 25.25 -10.24
N ALA A 119 -25.96 25.15 -11.44
CA ALA A 119 -26.72 24.97 -12.68
C ALA A 119 -27.00 23.50 -13.02
N GLY A 120 -26.59 22.55 -12.17
CA GLY A 120 -26.73 21.12 -12.40
C GLY A 120 -25.69 20.51 -13.34
N LEU A 121 -24.67 21.28 -13.74
CA LEU A 121 -23.61 20.83 -14.64
C LEU A 121 -22.48 20.19 -13.85
N LYS A 122 -21.87 19.14 -14.41
CA LYS A 122 -20.67 18.55 -13.81
C LYS A 122 -19.44 19.40 -14.13
N GLU A 123 -18.66 19.66 -13.10
CA GLU A 123 -17.38 20.35 -13.21
C GLU A 123 -16.32 19.60 -12.42
N MET A 124 -15.07 19.78 -12.83
CA MET A 124 -13.91 19.21 -12.17
C MET A 124 -13.55 20.10 -10.98
N ASN A 125 -13.46 19.51 -9.80
CA ASN A 125 -13.06 20.23 -8.61
C ASN A 125 -11.55 20.35 -8.55
N ASP A 126 -11.06 21.59 -8.66
CA ASP A 126 -9.70 22.12 -8.48
C ASP A 126 -8.68 21.69 -9.53
N ASP A 127 -8.37 20.41 -9.73
CA ASP A 127 -7.29 20.00 -10.62
C ASP A 127 -7.50 18.66 -11.33
N TRP A 128 -6.74 18.50 -12.39
CA TRP A 128 -6.62 17.28 -13.16
C TRP A 128 -5.17 16.88 -13.23
N GLU A 129 -4.88 15.59 -12.92
CA GLU A 129 -3.56 15.03 -12.86
C GLU A 129 -3.41 13.84 -13.80
N MET A 130 -2.32 13.85 -14.55
CA MET A 130 -1.82 12.69 -15.26
C MET A 130 -0.55 12.23 -14.56
N ARG A 131 -0.55 10.99 -14.11
CA ARG A 131 0.59 10.40 -13.42
C ARG A 131 1.12 9.18 -14.17
N TYR A 132 2.41 9.07 -14.19
CA TYR A 132 3.13 7.88 -14.60
C TYR A 132 3.95 7.40 -13.41
N TYR A 133 3.82 6.13 -13.09
CA TYR A 133 4.58 5.46 -12.06
C TYR A 133 5.44 4.37 -12.67
N ASP A 134 6.67 4.35 -12.24
CA ASP A 134 7.62 3.26 -12.44
C ASP A 134 8.19 2.93 -11.07
N LEU A 135 7.79 1.81 -10.52
CA LEU A 135 8.15 1.44 -9.17
C LEU A 135 8.45 -0.05 -9.04
N THR A 136 9.34 -0.37 -8.13
CA THR A 136 9.67 -1.74 -7.74
C THR A 136 9.31 -1.94 -6.28
N ARG A 137 8.54 -2.98 -6.00
CA ARG A 137 8.15 -3.40 -4.66
C ARG A 137 8.79 -4.70 -4.29
N GLU A 138 9.66 -4.66 -3.30
CA GLU A 138 10.28 -5.84 -2.75
C GLU A 138 9.68 -6.19 -1.38
N ARG A 139 9.60 -7.49 -1.09
CA ARG A 139 9.15 -7.99 0.20
C ARG A 139 10.02 -9.14 0.63
N TYR A 140 10.46 -9.04 1.87
CA TYR A 140 11.22 -10.07 2.56
C TYR A 140 10.42 -10.52 3.78
N GLY A 141 10.35 -11.79 4.03
CA GLY A 141 9.63 -12.31 5.19
C GLY A 141 10.31 -13.53 5.79
N LEU A 142 10.32 -13.56 7.11
CA LEU A 142 10.85 -14.67 7.90
C LEU A 142 9.88 -14.97 9.04
N THR A 143 9.53 -16.24 9.22
CA THR A 143 8.86 -16.74 10.42
C THR A 143 9.65 -17.88 11.01
N TYR A 144 9.64 -17.97 12.33
CA TYR A 144 10.13 -19.12 13.06
C TYR A 144 9.22 -19.42 14.24
N ASP A 145 8.63 -20.59 14.22
CA ASP A 145 7.74 -21.06 15.26
C ASP A 145 8.31 -22.36 15.83
N ILE A 146 8.32 -22.49 17.14
CA ILE A 146 8.74 -23.69 17.85
C ILE A 146 7.80 -23.95 19.02
N ASP A 147 7.37 -25.20 19.16
CA ASP A 147 6.55 -25.69 20.25
C ASP A 147 7.30 -26.72 21.07
N PHE A 148 7.06 -26.68 22.36
CA PHE A 148 7.59 -27.61 23.33
C PHE A 148 6.46 -28.20 24.15
N LEU A 149 6.26 -29.51 24.07
CA LEU A 149 5.35 -30.26 24.91
C LEU A 149 6.08 -30.59 26.23
N VAL A 150 5.79 -29.82 27.27
CA VAL A 150 6.44 -29.98 28.59
C VAL A 150 5.81 -31.16 29.34
N SER A 151 4.51 -31.36 29.18
CA SER A 151 3.74 -32.49 29.69
C SER A 151 2.51 -32.70 28.77
N ASP A 152 1.74 -33.75 29.01
CA ASP A 152 0.49 -34.03 28.26
C ASP A 152 -0.53 -32.86 28.38
N GLU A 153 -0.40 -32.03 29.41
CA GLU A 153 -1.30 -30.92 29.73
C GLU A 153 -0.67 -29.53 29.51
N THR A 154 0.64 -29.47 29.16
CA THR A 154 1.37 -28.19 29.07
C THR A 154 2.18 -28.09 27.80
N THR A 155 1.86 -27.10 27.00
CA THR A 155 2.62 -26.72 25.80
C THR A 155 3.17 -25.31 25.95
N LEU A 156 4.45 -25.11 25.67
CA LEU A 156 5.08 -23.81 25.54
C LEU A 156 5.38 -23.54 24.06
N TYR A 157 5.35 -22.28 23.67
CA TYR A 157 5.68 -21.87 22.31
C TYR A 157 6.53 -20.60 22.27
N LEU A 158 7.36 -20.48 21.25
CA LEU A 158 8.03 -19.27 20.83
C LEU A 158 7.75 -19.04 19.36
N LYS A 159 7.25 -17.85 19.02
CA LYS A 159 6.97 -17.43 17.64
C LYS A 159 7.71 -16.14 17.35
N ALA A 160 8.42 -16.11 16.24
CA ALA A 160 9.11 -14.94 15.74
C ALA A 160 8.66 -14.63 14.31
N PHE A 161 8.45 -13.36 14.06
CA PHE A 161 8.07 -12.83 12.76
C PHE A 161 8.94 -11.61 12.44
N TRP A 162 9.46 -11.57 11.22
CA TRP A 162 10.12 -10.41 10.65
C TRP A 162 9.65 -10.23 9.21
N ASN A 163 9.38 -8.99 8.86
CA ASN A 163 9.00 -8.61 7.52
C ASN A 163 9.62 -7.26 7.17
N GLU A 164 10.08 -7.13 5.94
CA GLU A 164 10.54 -5.89 5.35
C GLU A 164 9.87 -5.70 3.99
N TYR A 165 9.39 -4.49 3.77
CA TYR A 165 8.78 -4.02 2.54
C TYR A 165 9.56 -2.81 2.05
N VAL A 166 9.99 -2.85 0.79
CA VAL A 166 10.69 -1.76 0.12
C VAL A 166 9.86 -1.32 -1.07
N ASP A 167 9.56 -0.03 -1.17
CA ASP A 167 8.89 0.61 -2.31
C ASP A 167 9.83 1.66 -2.91
N ASP A 168 10.45 1.32 -4.04
CA ASP A 168 11.30 2.21 -4.81
C ASP A 168 10.49 2.80 -5.96
N GLU A 169 10.14 4.09 -5.85
CA GLU A 169 9.19 4.79 -6.72
C GLU A 169 9.87 5.89 -7.52
N LEU A 170 9.69 5.85 -8.83
CA LEU A 170 9.84 6.99 -9.72
C LEU A 170 8.46 7.40 -10.24
N ARG A 171 8.09 8.67 -10.02
CA ARG A 171 6.81 9.22 -10.47
C ARG A 171 7.02 10.48 -11.28
N TRP A 172 6.35 10.57 -12.42
CA TRP A 172 6.14 11.82 -13.15
C TRP A 172 4.67 12.21 -13.08
N LYS A 173 4.42 13.50 -12.87
CA LYS A 173 3.08 14.04 -12.75
C LYS A 173 2.98 15.34 -13.53
N ASP A 174 1.98 15.44 -14.40
CA ASP A 174 1.48 16.69 -14.96
C ASP A 174 0.16 17.03 -14.27
N GLN A 175 0.13 18.19 -13.59
CA GLN A 175 -1.05 18.66 -12.86
C GLN A 175 -1.51 20.00 -13.43
N TYR A 176 -2.79 20.08 -13.78
CA TYR A 176 -3.47 21.29 -14.22
C TYR A 176 -4.47 21.69 -13.17
N GLY A 177 -4.20 22.77 -12.43
CA GLY A 177 -5.00 23.20 -11.28
C GLY A 177 -5.20 24.71 -11.22
N LYS A 178 -5.83 25.16 -10.14
CA LYS A 178 -6.22 26.58 -9.94
C LYS A 178 -6.95 27.17 -11.14
N ILE A 179 -7.88 26.41 -11.64
CA ILE A 179 -8.64 26.73 -12.84
C ILE A 179 -9.62 27.82 -12.53
N THR A 180 -9.63 28.90 -13.33
CA THR A 180 -10.69 29.91 -13.28
C THR A 180 -11.57 29.71 -14.50
N GLN A 181 -12.78 29.29 -14.26
CA GLN A 181 -13.80 29.13 -15.29
C GLN A 181 -14.20 30.48 -15.89
N THR A 182 -14.33 30.51 -17.21
CA THR A 182 -14.85 31.61 -17.98
C THR A 182 -15.69 31.11 -19.14
N GLY A 183 -16.64 31.91 -19.60
CA GLY A 183 -17.45 31.51 -20.77
C GLY A 183 -18.49 30.46 -20.46
N THR A 184 -18.89 29.72 -21.47
CA THR A 184 -19.98 28.75 -21.40
C THR A 184 -19.43 27.40 -20.97
N THR A 185 -19.85 26.90 -19.82
CA THR A 185 -19.67 25.50 -19.43
C THR A 185 -20.86 24.69 -19.91
N THR A 186 -20.58 23.57 -20.55
CA THR A 186 -21.56 22.56 -20.95
C THR A 186 -21.29 21.29 -20.14
N ASP A 187 -22.14 20.27 -20.30
CA ASP A 187 -21.94 18.95 -19.67
C ASP A 187 -20.60 18.29 -20.03
N THR A 188 -19.95 18.73 -21.09
CA THR A 188 -18.72 18.09 -21.61
C THR A 188 -17.54 19.04 -21.77
N LEU A 189 -17.75 20.35 -21.64
CA LEU A 189 -16.74 21.37 -21.91
C LEU A 189 -16.74 22.45 -20.84
N MET A 190 -15.55 22.83 -20.35
CA MET A 190 -15.34 23.93 -19.42
C MET A 190 -14.27 24.87 -19.99
N GLU A 191 -14.64 26.12 -20.25
CA GLU A 191 -13.70 27.15 -20.70
C GLU A 191 -13.01 27.80 -19.49
N THR A 192 -11.73 28.08 -19.61
CA THR A 192 -10.89 28.58 -18.52
C THR A 192 -10.08 29.79 -18.94
N SER A 193 -9.91 30.75 -18.03
CA SER A 193 -9.06 31.94 -18.21
C SER A 193 -7.77 31.89 -17.43
N ARG A 194 -7.63 30.93 -16.54
CA ARG A 194 -6.43 30.71 -15.74
C ARG A 194 -6.24 29.24 -15.49
N ILE A 195 -5.02 28.78 -15.67
CA ILE A 195 -4.58 27.42 -15.39
C ILE A 195 -3.20 27.49 -14.76
N ARG A 196 -2.97 26.75 -13.69
CA ARG A 196 -1.64 26.42 -13.19
C ARG A 196 -1.22 25.08 -13.79
N HIS A 197 -0.05 25.01 -14.38
CA HIS A 197 0.56 23.77 -14.80
C HIS A 197 1.78 23.47 -13.92
N ASP A 198 1.77 22.34 -13.27
CA ASP A 198 2.87 21.79 -12.51
C ASP A 198 3.37 20.52 -13.20
N ALA A 199 4.63 20.47 -13.55
CA ALA A 199 5.34 19.26 -13.96
C ALA A 199 6.20 18.81 -12.79
N GLU A 200 5.92 17.64 -12.25
CA GLU A 200 6.55 17.12 -11.04
C GLU A 200 7.25 15.81 -11.32
N SER A 201 8.43 15.64 -10.76
CA SER A 201 9.13 14.36 -10.66
C SER A 201 9.41 14.05 -9.21
N ARG A 202 9.09 12.81 -8.80
CA ARG A 202 9.39 12.27 -7.47
C ARG A 202 10.29 11.05 -7.63
N VAL A 203 11.31 10.99 -6.79
CA VAL A 203 12.06 9.78 -6.48
C VAL A 203 11.85 9.51 -5.01
N ARG A 204 11.40 8.31 -4.65
CA ARG A 204 11.15 7.91 -3.26
C ARG A 204 11.57 6.47 -3.05
N GLU A 205 12.31 6.22 -1.99
CA GLU A 205 12.51 4.91 -1.41
C GLU A 205 11.84 4.89 -0.03
N GLU A 206 10.92 3.97 0.17
CA GLU A 206 10.22 3.78 1.42
C GLU A 206 10.46 2.36 1.92
N ILE A 207 11.01 2.24 3.12
CA ILE A 207 11.30 0.96 3.77
C ILE A 207 10.42 0.84 5.01
N ARG A 208 9.66 -0.25 5.10
CA ARG A 208 8.85 -0.58 6.28
C ARG A 208 9.28 -1.91 6.85
N THR A 209 9.63 -1.91 8.11
CA THR A 209 10.02 -3.11 8.84
C THR A 209 9.04 -3.39 9.96
N ILE A 210 8.61 -4.65 10.09
CA ILE A 210 7.78 -5.12 11.20
C ILE A 210 8.43 -6.35 11.81
N GLN A 211 8.57 -6.35 13.13
CA GLN A 211 9.11 -7.46 13.90
C GLN A 211 8.18 -7.79 15.07
N ALA A 212 8.02 -9.07 15.35
CA ALA A 212 7.29 -9.51 16.52
C ALA A 212 7.90 -10.80 17.08
N ILE A 213 7.96 -10.88 18.39
CA ILE A 213 8.34 -12.08 19.13
C ILE A 213 7.26 -12.32 20.18
N ASN A 214 6.74 -13.55 20.21
CA ASN A 214 5.73 -13.99 21.14
C ASN A 214 6.23 -15.26 21.83
N PHE A 215 6.24 -15.22 23.16
CA PHE A 215 6.45 -16.40 24.00
C PHE A 215 5.18 -16.63 24.80
N GLY A 216 4.74 -17.87 24.88
CA GLY A 216 3.55 -18.21 25.62
C GLY A 216 3.39 -19.69 25.87
N GLY A 217 2.27 -20.05 26.43
CA GLY A 217 1.95 -21.44 26.70
C GLY A 217 0.52 -21.63 27.13
N ASP A 218 0.05 -22.86 26.93
CA ASP A 218 -1.24 -23.35 27.34
C ASP A 218 -1.04 -24.50 28.32
N THR A 219 -1.79 -24.51 29.43
CA THR A 219 -1.69 -25.54 30.46
C THR A 219 -3.02 -25.76 31.16
N ILE A 220 -3.25 -27.00 31.61
CA ILE A 220 -4.41 -27.34 32.42
C ILE A 220 -3.99 -27.33 33.89
N ILE A 221 -4.66 -26.50 34.72
CA ILE A 221 -4.44 -26.41 36.15
C ILE A 221 -5.72 -26.83 36.88
N GLY A 222 -5.77 -28.07 37.31
CA GLY A 222 -6.99 -28.66 37.88
C GLY A 222 -8.12 -28.76 36.85
N GLU A 223 -9.16 -27.99 36.99
CA GLU A 223 -10.29 -27.90 36.05
C GLU A 223 -10.21 -26.68 35.09
N TRP A 224 -9.11 -25.93 35.16
CA TRP A 224 -8.97 -24.67 34.43
C TRP A 224 -8.04 -24.81 33.22
N ASP A 225 -8.53 -24.46 32.05
CA ASP A 225 -7.69 -24.19 30.88
C ASP A 225 -7.07 -22.82 31.04
N THR A 226 -5.74 -22.77 31.12
CA THR A 226 -4.99 -21.55 31.40
C THR A 226 -4.03 -21.28 30.27
N SER A 227 -4.03 -20.05 29.75
CA SER A 227 -3.06 -19.57 28.77
C SER A 227 -2.35 -18.32 29.25
N PHE A 228 -1.10 -18.16 28.83
CA PHE A 228 -0.34 -16.92 29.04
C PHE A 228 0.45 -16.57 27.79
N GLN A 229 0.67 -15.28 27.56
CA GLN A 229 1.46 -14.77 26.45
C GLN A 229 2.23 -13.52 26.85
N LEU A 230 3.50 -13.46 26.48
CA LEU A 230 4.36 -12.28 26.51
C LEU A 230 4.74 -11.94 25.07
N SER A 231 4.49 -10.71 24.65
CA SER A 231 4.72 -10.24 23.29
C SER A 231 5.61 -9.00 23.28
N HIS A 232 6.50 -8.95 22.33
CA HIS A 232 7.22 -7.73 21.95
C HIS A 232 7.09 -7.51 20.45
N SER A 233 6.75 -6.29 20.04
CA SER A 233 6.71 -5.92 18.62
C SER A 233 7.36 -4.57 18.39
N PHE A 234 7.95 -4.44 17.22
CA PHE A 234 8.59 -3.21 16.74
C PHE A 234 8.17 -3.01 15.28
N ALA A 235 7.88 -1.76 14.94
CA ALA A 235 7.63 -1.38 13.55
C ALA A 235 8.26 -0.02 13.27
N GLU A 236 8.83 0.11 12.09
CA GLU A 236 9.52 1.31 11.62
C GLU A 236 9.20 1.56 10.15
N GLN A 237 9.04 2.84 9.79
CA GLN A 237 9.01 3.31 8.42
C GLN A 237 10.16 4.31 8.24
N ASP A 238 10.96 4.07 7.22
CA ASP A 238 12.02 4.97 6.76
C ASP A 238 11.69 5.41 5.32
N ASP A 239 11.56 6.72 5.10
CA ASP A 239 11.34 7.37 3.80
C ASP A 239 12.32 8.54 3.59
N THR A 240 13.53 8.42 4.14
CA THR A 240 14.57 9.46 4.10
C THR A 240 15.07 9.76 2.68
N ASN A 241 15.00 8.79 1.76
CA ASN A 241 15.39 8.93 0.36
C ASN A 241 14.22 9.42 -0.50
N ASN A 242 13.67 10.60 -0.17
CA ASN A 242 12.54 11.19 -0.87
C ASN A 242 12.91 12.58 -1.43
N ALA A 243 12.73 12.76 -2.74
CA ALA A 243 12.98 14.02 -3.42
C ALA A 243 11.86 14.32 -4.43
N ASP A 244 11.21 15.47 -4.24
CA ASP A 244 10.23 16.02 -5.17
C ASP A 244 10.80 17.25 -5.85
N VAL A 245 10.70 17.32 -7.18
CA VAL A 245 11.04 18.50 -7.97
C VAL A 245 9.81 18.93 -8.76
N THR A 246 9.39 20.18 -8.58
CA THR A 246 8.21 20.73 -9.27
C THR A 246 8.60 21.94 -10.10
N PHE A 247 8.32 21.88 -11.40
CA PHE A 247 8.38 23.02 -12.32
C PHE A 247 6.97 23.57 -12.47
N ARG A 248 6.78 24.85 -12.14
CA ARG A 248 5.48 25.49 -12.12
C ARG A 248 5.40 26.67 -13.06
N CYS A 249 4.34 26.74 -13.84
CA CYS A 249 3.98 27.92 -14.57
C CYS A 249 2.49 28.25 -14.46
N TYR A 250 2.13 29.52 -14.71
CA TYR A 250 0.76 29.99 -14.75
C TYR A 250 0.40 30.48 -16.14
N LEU A 251 -0.69 29.94 -16.67
CA LEU A 251 -1.35 30.44 -17.86
C LEU A 251 -2.46 31.37 -17.43
N ARG A 252 -2.37 32.64 -17.82
CA ARG A 252 -3.41 33.67 -17.57
C ARG A 252 -3.74 34.39 -18.85
N ALA A 253 -5.03 34.66 -19.09
CA ALA A 253 -5.44 35.53 -20.14
C ALA A 253 -4.79 36.92 -19.98
N GLY A 254 -3.98 37.36 -20.94
CA GLY A 254 -3.30 38.65 -20.99
C GLY A 254 -2.02 38.78 -20.17
N LYS A 255 -1.49 37.69 -19.59
CA LYS A 255 -0.20 37.68 -18.88
C LYS A 255 0.56 36.41 -19.18
N ASP A 256 1.84 36.58 -19.42
CA ASP A 256 2.78 35.47 -19.62
C ASP A 256 3.62 35.33 -18.33
N GLU A 257 3.28 34.36 -17.47
CA GLU A 257 3.97 34.11 -16.21
C GLU A 257 4.68 32.74 -16.28
N GLY A 258 5.81 32.69 -17.01
CA GLY A 258 6.75 31.54 -16.97
C GLY A 258 6.48 30.40 -17.94
N CYS A 259 5.36 30.39 -18.66
CA CYS A 259 5.09 29.42 -19.73
C CYS A 259 5.43 30.03 -21.07
N THR A 260 6.60 29.79 -21.60
CA THR A 260 7.25 30.56 -22.67
C THR A 260 6.61 30.51 -24.06
N ASN A 261 5.55 29.72 -24.29
CA ASN A 261 4.99 29.52 -25.63
C ASN A 261 3.48 29.72 -25.76
N LEU A 262 2.79 30.15 -24.69
CA LEU A 262 1.34 30.32 -24.71
C LEU A 262 1.01 31.80 -24.52
N LYS A 263 0.91 32.54 -25.64
CA LYS A 263 0.50 33.94 -25.62
C LYS A 263 -1.03 34.03 -25.60
N SER A 264 -1.60 34.48 -24.52
CA SER A 264 -2.99 34.92 -24.53
C SER A 264 -3.10 36.28 -25.22
N LEU A 265 -3.92 36.34 -26.24
CA LEU A 265 -4.13 37.56 -27.04
C LEU A 265 -5.08 38.55 -26.37
N ASN A 266 -5.92 38.13 -25.43
CA ASN A 266 -6.91 39.01 -24.81
C ASN A 266 -7.29 38.48 -23.40
N LYS A 267 -7.58 39.38 -22.47
CA LYS A 267 -7.99 39.10 -21.09
C LYS A 267 -9.24 38.21 -20.97
N ASN A 268 -10.10 38.23 -21.96
CA ASN A 268 -11.36 37.45 -21.99
C ASN A 268 -11.33 36.26 -22.94
N THR A 269 -10.20 35.97 -23.55
CA THR A 269 -10.08 34.81 -24.44
C THR A 269 -9.82 33.58 -23.58
N PRO A 270 -10.59 32.48 -23.75
CA PRO A 270 -10.29 31.22 -23.08
C PRO A 270 -8.89 30.73 -23.43
N LEU A 271 -8.11 30.28 -22.44
CA LEU A 271 -6.79 29.71 -22.64
C LEU A 271 -6.85 28.25 -23.01
N GLY A 272 -7.92 27.59 -22.66
CA GLY A 272 -8.10 26.20 -22.91
C GLY A 272 -9.51 25.73 -22.64
N GLN A 273 -9.75 24.52 -23.00
CA GLN A 273 -11.05 23.86 -22.85
C GLN A 273 -10.84 22.43 -22.38
N TYR A 274 -11.43 22.09 -21.23
CA TYR A 274 -11.51 20.72 -20.77
C TYR A 274 -12.64 20.00 -21.46
N ASN A 275 -12.37 18.85 -22.03
CA ASN A 275 -13.35 17.99 -22.66
C ASN A 275 -13.61 16.76 -21.80
N PHE A 276 -14.82 16.60 -21.30
CA PHE A 276 -15.27 15.52 -20.44
C PHE A 276 -16.20 14.53 -21.17
N SER A 277 -16.33 14.61 -22.49
CA SER A 277 -17.21 13.71 -23.25
C SER A 277 -16.90 12.24 -22.98
N ASN A 278 -15.66 11.92 -22.60
CA ASN A 278 -15.29 10.65 -22.02
C ASN A 278 -14.75 10.88 -20.60
N PRO A 279 -15.54 10.65 -19.54
CA PRO A 279 -15.10 10.86 -18.16
C PRO A 279 -13.90 10.01 -17.73
N GLN A 280 -13.65 8.89 -18.41
CA GLN A 280 -12.49 8.04 -18.15
C GLN A 280 -11.21 8.51 -18.85
N LYS A 281 -11.36 9.40 -19.84
CA LYS A 281 -10.26 9.99 -20.61
C LYS A 281 -10.54 11.44 -20.90
N PRO A 282 -10.63 12.31 -19.87
CA PRO A 282 -10.75 13.74 -20.09
C PRO A 282 -9.48 14.27 -20.75
N PHE A 283 -9.60 15.31 -21.55
CA PHE A 283 -8.44 15.98 -22.13
C PHE A 283 -8.58 17.48 -22.11
N LEU A 284 -7.47 18.19 -22.06
CA LEU A 284 -7.37 19.63 -22.11
C LEU A 284 -6.88 20.05 -23.50
N ASN A 285 -7.68 20.84 -24.20
CA ASN A 285 -7.25 21.61 -25.36
C ASN A 285 -6.74 22.97 -24.90
N VAL A 286 -5.46 23.24 -25.10
CA VAL A 286 -4.90 24.55 -24.86
C VAL A 286 -4.91 25.31 -26.17
N TYR A 287 -5.55 26.49 -26.17
CA TYR A 287 -5.57 27.34 -27.35
C TYR A 287 -4.24 28.10 -27.44
N GLN A 288 -3.57 27.96 -28.57
CA GLN A 288 -2.31 28.65 -28.88
C GLN A 288 -2.57 30.00 -29.56
#